data_7a497b60b083833449ee733cba9d38d2
#
_entry.id   7a497b60b083833449ee733cba9d38d2
#
_cell.length_a   1.000
_cell.length_b   1.000
_cell.length_c   1.000
_cell.angle_alpha   90.00
_cell.angle_beta   90.00
_cell.angle_gamma   90.00
#
_symmetry.space_group_name_H-M   'P 1'
#
loop_
_entity.id
_entity.type
_entity.pdbx_description
1 polymer ?
#
loop_
_entity_poly.entity_id
_entity_poly.type
_entity_poly.pdbx_seq_one_letter_code
_entity_poly.pdbx_strand_id
1 'polypeptide(L)'
;FLVVLQLIFFVTLALYFYNAAGQTATSTQSTPQGLQDAINAKAKELQGIANQIKENQTNLQQTQGQSKSLQKEINTINYNIKQVSLNIAQAQATVDKLNLEVEALGYTIDDTESRITQGQQSATQIIQQIQEKESESPLIIFLKNKNLSDSVFEAQSLADLNRGLSLEITTLKNVKHDLSNQVSNKTDKKEQVSEQNQNLKNQKLILADTVQSRQQLLGQTKEKEQLYQTQ
;
A
#
# COMPACT_ATOMS: atom_id res chain seq x y z
N PHE A 1 -7.32 0.82 -32.15
CA PHE A 1 -8.42 0.19 -31.38
C PHE A 1 -7.90 -0.60 -30.18
N LEU A 2 -6.82 -1.40 -30.33
CA LEU A 2 -6.22 -2.20 -29.25
C LEU A 2 -5.60 -1.35 -28.12
N VAL A 3 -4.98 -0.23 -28.42
CA VAL A 3 -4.36 0.67 -27.43
C VAL A 3 -5.40 1.38 -26.57
N VAL A 4 -6.57 1.70 -27.14
CA VAL A 4 -7.69 2.32 -26.41
C VAL A 4 -8.34 1.32 -25.45
N LEU A 5 -8.39 0.04 -25.83
CA LEU A 5 -8.93 -1.02 -25.00
C LEU A 5 -8.04 -1.31 -23.77
N GLN A 6 -6.72 -1.22 -23.91
CA GLN A 6 -5.77 -1.36 -22.81
C GLN A 6 -5.84 -0.19 -21.81
N LEU A 7 -6.10 1.04 -22.28
CA LEU A 7 -6.25 2.21 -21.41
C LEU A 7 -7.53 2.15 -20.57
N ILE A 8 -8.63 1.61 -21.12
CA ILE A 8 -9.89 1.43 -20.39
C ILE A 8 -9.74 0.36 -19.29
N PHE A 9 -8.94 -0.68 -19.52
CA PHE A 9 -8.70 -1.73 -18.52
C PHE A 9 -7.92 -1.21 -17.29
N PHE A 10 -7.00 -0.25 -17.48
CA PHE A 10 -6.23 0.34 -16.37
C PHE A 10 -7.06 1.31 -15.54
N VAL A 11 -7.99 2.04 -16.13
CA VAL A 11 -8.88 2.97 -15.39
C VAL A 11 -9.92 2.20 -14.58
N THR A 12 -10.41 1.07 -15.08
CA THR A 12 -11.37 0.22 -14.35
C THR A 12 -10.72 -0.52 -13.18
N LEU A 13 -9.45 -0.91 -13.28
CA LEU A 13 -8.72 -1.56 -12.20
C LEU A 13 -8.49 -0.60 -11.01
N ALA A 14 -8.24 0.67 -11.27
CA ALA A 14 -8.08 1.69 -10.22
C ALA A 14 -9.38 1.94 -9.43
N LEU A 15 -10.55 1.76 -10.05
CA LEU A 15 -11.86 1.94 -9.41
C LEU A 15 -12.29 0.71 -8.58
N TYR A 16 -11.81 -0.49 -8.90
CA TYR A 16 -12.15 -1.70 -8.13
C TYR A 16 -11.44 -1.75 -6.77
N PHE A 17 -10.28 -1.13 -6.62
CA PHE A 17 -9.58 -1.07 -5.32
C PHE A 17 -10.18 -0.05 -4.33
N TYR A 18 -11.08 0.84 -4.78
CA TYR A 18 -11.65 1.86 -3.90
C TYR A 18 -12.80 1.34 -3.00
N ASN A 19 -13.36 0.17 -3.29
CA ASN A 19 -14.52 -0.35 -2.55
C ASN A 19 -14.23 -1.49 -1.56
N ALA A 20 -12.98 -1.86 -1.33
CA ALA A 20 -12.61 -2.85 -0.32
C ALA A 20 -12.28 -2.21 1.04
N ALA A 21 -12.98 -1.13 1.43
CA ALA A 21 -12.98 -0.63 2.81
C ALA A 21 -14.00 -1.43 3.63
N GLY A 22 -13.76 -2.73 3.79
CA GLY A 22 -14.49 -3.59 4.71
C GLY A 22 -13.82 -3.55 6.08
N GLN A 23 -14.50 -2.94 7.04
CA GLN A 23 -14.45 -3.16 8.49
C GLN A 23 -13.14 -3.79 9.03
N THR A 24 -12.17 -2.95 9.34
CA THR A 24 -11.07 -3.33 10.20
C THR A 24 -11.45 -2.98 11.64
N ALA A 25 -11.48 -4.01 12.48
CA ALA A 25 -11.45 -3.84 13.92
C ALA A 25 -10.37 -2.82 14.29
N THR A 26 -10.73 -1.89 15.14
CA THR A 26 -9.88 -0.80 15.64
C THR A 26 -8.71 -1.36 16.46
N SER A 27 -7.69 -1.89 15.79
CA SER A 27 -6.38 -2.01 16.39
C SER A 27 -5.75 -0.63 16.32
N THR A 28 -5.41 -0.05 17.45
CA THR A 28 -4.66 1.19 17.57
C THR A 28 -3.30 0.96 16.92
N GLN A 29 -3.23 1.13 15.60
CA GLN A 29 -2.00 0.99 14.85
C GLN A 29 -1.14 2.22 15.10
N SER A 30 0.01 2.03 15.69
CA SER A 30 1.03 3.06 15.93
C SER A 30 1.79 3.43 14.65
N THR A 31 1.07 3.67 13.56
CA THR A 31 1.66 4.27 12.37
C THR A 31 2.00 5.73 12.71
N PRO A 32 3.26 6.18 12.53
CA PRO A 32 3.61 7.57 12.77
C PRO A 32 2.67 8.49 12.00
N GLN A 33 2.05 9.45 12.70
CA GLN A 33 1.02 10.33 12.14
C GLN A 33 1.54 11.06 10.88
N GLY A 34 2.81 11.47 10.86
CA GLY A 34 3.43 12.10 9.71
C GLY A 34 3.49 11.20 8.47
N LEU A 35 3.54 9.88 8.62
CA LEU A 35 3.54 8.95 7.51
C LEU A 35 2.14 8.81 6.89
N GLN A 36 1.11 8.79 7.73
CA GLN A 36 -0.29 8.80 7.28
C GLN A 36 -0.63 10.11 6.53
N ASP A 37 -0.14 11.23 7.02
CA ASP A 37 -0.30 12.53 6.36
C ASP A 37 0.41 12.57 4.99
N ALA A 38 1.60 11.98 4.88
CA ALA A 38 2.33 11.85 3.63
C ALA A 38 1.59 10.95 2.60
N ILE A 39 1.01 9.84 3.06
CA ILE A 39 0.18 8.96 2.22
C ILE A 39 -1.05 9.72 1.69
N ASN A 40 -1.73 10.48 2.55
CA ASN A 40 -2.90 11.28 2.17
C ASN A 40 -2.53 12.41 1.20
N ALA A 41 -1.39 13.05 1.38
CA ALA A 41 -0.88 14.07 0.46
C ALA A 41 -0.60 13.48 -0.93
N LYS A 42 0.00 12.29 -1.02
CA LYS A 42 0.23 11.60 -2.30
C LYS A 42 -1.07 11.13 -2.96
N ALA A 43 -2.06 10.73 -2.19
CA ALA A 43 -3.39 10.40 -2.73
C ALA A 43 -4.07 11.63 -3.37
N LYS A 44 -3.95 12.81 -2.75
CA LYS A 44 -4.47 14.08 -3.31
C LYS A 44 -3.72 14.53 -4.56
N GLU A 45 -2.40 14.35 -4.59
CA GLU A 45 -1.56 14.61 -5.78
C GLU A 45 -2.01 13.75 -6.97
N LEU A 46 -2.22 12.45 -6.75
CA LEU A 46 -2.72 11.51 -7.76
C LEU A 46 -4.08 11.94 -8.34
N GLN A 47 -4.99 12.41 -7.49
CA GLN A 47 -6.28 12.92 -7.94
C GLN A 47 -6.13 14.17 -8.82
N GLY A 48 -5.21 15.07 -8.48
CA GLY A 48 -4.87 16.25 -9.29
C GLY A 48 -4.34 15.86 -10.66
N ILE A 49 -3.42 14.90 -10.73
CA ILE A 49 -2.85 14.38 -11.99
C ILE A 49 -3.94 13.72 -12.86
N ALA A 50 -4.85 12.94 -12.26
CA ALA A 50 -5.95 12.30 -12.97
C ALA A 50 -6.88 13.33 -13.66
N ASN A 51 -7.15 14.46 -13.00
CA ASN A 51 -7.92 15.56 -13.60
C ASN A 51 -7.19 16.20 -14.78
N GLN A 52 -5.86 16.41 -14.67
CA GLN A 52 -5.05 16.94 -15.77
C GLN A 52 -4.98 15.98 -16.97
N ILE A 53 -4.92 14.68 -16.73
CA ILE A 53 -4.99 13.65 -17.78
C ILE A 53 -6.30 13.77 -18.55
N LYS A 54 -7.45 13.86 -17.83
CA LYS A 54 -8.77 13.99 -18.44
C LYS A 54 -8.89 15.26 -19.30
N GLU A 55 -8.41 16.39 -18.79
CA GLU A 55 -8.40 17.66 -19.52
C GLU A 55 -7.53 17.54 -20.81
N ASN A 56 -6.34 16.97 -20.71
CA ASN A 56 -5.46 16.76 -21.84
C ASN A 56 -6.08 15.88 -22.92
N GLN A 57 -6.78 14.81 -22.53
CA GLN A 57 -7.51 13.92 -23.46
C GLN A 57 -8.62 14.67 -24.21
N THR A 58 -9.37 15.54 -23.53
CA THR A 58 -10.41 16.37 -24.14
C THR A 58 -9.82 17.32 -25.19
N ASN A 59 -8.71 17.98 -24.87
CA ASN A 59 -8.00 18.87 -25.78
C ASN A 59 -7.44 18.15 -27.01
N LEU A 60 -6.93 16.92 -26.83
CA LEU A 60 -6.48 16.06 -27.93
C LEU A 60 -7.63 15.71 -28.89
N GLN A 61 -8.80 15.31 -28.37
CA GLN A 61 -9.97 15.00 -29.18
C GLN A 61 -10.43 16.20 -30.02
N GLN A 62 -10.48 17.41 -29.42
CA GLN A 62 -10.83 18.64 -30.13
C GLN A 62 -9.83 18.95 -31.26
N THR A 63 -8.54 18.76 -31.01
CA THR A 63 -7.50 18.99 -32.02
C THR A 63 -7.57 18.00 -33.18
N GLN A 64 -7.95 16.75 -32.95
CA GLN A 64 -8.08 15.73 -34.00
C GLN A 64 -9.23 16.00 -34.97
N GLY A 65 -10.25 16.76 -34.59
CA GLY A 65 -11.40 17.15 -35.44
C GLY A 65 -11.07 18.23 -36.48
N GLN A 66 -9.95 18.93 -36.38
CA GLN A 66 -9.60 20.04 -37.26
C GLN A 66 -8.70 19.62 -38.44
N SER A 67 -8.66 20.44 -39.55
CA SER A 67 -8.00 20.16 -40.85
C SER A 67 -6.57 19.61 -40.77
N LYS A 68 -6.21 18.77 -41.76
CA LYS A 68 -4.89 18.10 -41.89
C LYS A 68 -3.78 19.10 -42.24
N SER A 69 -3.20 19.79 -41.28
CA SER A 69 -2.02 20.63 -41.46
C SER A 69 -0.85 20.11 -40.61
N LEU A 70 0.37 20.43 -41.01
CA LEU A 70 1.59 20.12 -40.25
C LEU A 70 1.52 20.67 -38.81
N GLN A 71 0.87 21.83 -38.64
CA GLN A 71 0.62 22.42 -37.32
C GLN A 71 -0.26 21.52 -36.43
N LYS A 72 -1.23 20.82 -37.03
CA LYS A 72 -2.07 19.84 -36.29
C LYS A 72 -1.25 18.65 -35.85
N GLU A 73 -0.33 18.13 -36.69
CA GLU A 73 0.52 17.01 -36.29
C GLU A 73 1.42 17.40 -35.12
N ILE A 74 2.01 18.59 -35.16
CA ILE A 74 2.82 19.14 -34.06
C ILE A 74 1.98 19.28 -32.78
N ASN A 75 0.78 19.81 -32.88
CA ASN A 75 -0.11 19.96 -31.74
C ASN A 75 -0.50 18.59 -31.16
N THR A 76 -0.82 17.61 -32.01
CA THR A 76 -1.11 16.23 -31.59
C THR A 76 0.08 15.62 -30.85
N ILE A 77 1.29 15.76 -31.36
CA ILE A 77 2.51 15.28 -30.70
C ILE A 77 2.71 16.01 -29.36
N ASN A 78 2.48 17.30 -29.27
CA ASN A 78 2.57 18.06 -28.03
C ASN A 78 1.58 17.54 -26.96
N TYR A 79 0.33 17.23 -27.35
CA TYR A 79 -0.65 16.63 -26.43
C TYR A 79 -0.22 15.22 -26.01
N ASN A 80 0.35 14.42 -26.91
CA ASN A 80 0.88 13.09 -26.58
C ASN A 80 2.05 13.19 -25.59
N ILE A 81 2.99 14.12 -25.81
CA ILE A 81 4.09 14.40 -24.87
C ILE A 81 3.53 14.77 -23.49
N LYS A 82 2.55 15.68 -23.44
CA LYS A 82 1.91 16.07 -22.19
C LYS A 82 1.23 14.89 -21.51
N GLN A 83 0.51 14.06 -22.29
CA GLN A 83 -0.17 12.86 -21.77
C GLN A 83 0.83 11.88 -21.15
N VAL A 84 1.91 11.55 -21.86
CA VAL A 84 2.95 10.64 -21.35
C VAL A 84 3.65 11.23 -20.14
N SER A 85 3.90 12.53 -20.12
CA SER A 85 4.49 13.22 -18.97
C SER A 85 3.58 13.15 -17.73
N LEU A 86 2.27 13.32 -17.91
CA LEU A 86 1.28 13.16 -16.83
C LEU A 86 1.19 11.70 -16.33
N ASN A 87 1.26 10.73 -17.26
CA ASN A 87 1.30 9.31 -16.89
C ASN A 87 2.57 8.97 -16.09
N ILE A 88 3.72 9.54 -16.46
CA ILE A 88 4.98 9.42 -15.70
C ILE A 88 4.81 10.01 -14.29
N ALA A 89 4.24 11.21 -14.18
CA ALA A 89 4.00 11.84 -12.88
C ALA A 89 3.05 11.00 -12.02
N GLN A 90 1.99 10.45 -12.61
CA GLN A 90 1.07 9.55 -11.93
C GLN A 90 1.77 8.28 -11.44
N ALA A 91 2.55 7.62 -12.30
CA ALA A 91 3.29 6.41 -11.93
C ALA A 91 4.28 6.70 -10.80
N GLN A 92 5.00 7.82 -10.86
CA GLN A 92 5.94 8.24 -9.80
C GLN A 92 5.21 8.49 -8.47
N ALA A 93 4.11 9.25 -8.48
CA ALA A 93 3.34 9.51 -7.26
C ALA A 93 2.72 8.22 -6.69
N THR A 94 2.36 7.25 -7.55
CA THR A 94 1.91 5.93 -7.12
C THR A 94 3.03 5.14 -6.44
N VAL A 95 4.23 5.13 -7.01
CA VAL A 95 5.42 4.49 -6.41
C VAL A 95 5.73 5.11 -5.06
N ASP A 96 5.74 6.44 -4.97
CA ASP A 96 6.01 7.16 -3.73
C ASP A 96 4.98 6.80 -2.64
N LYS A 97 3.68 6.79 -2.99
CA LYS A 97 2.61 6.39 -2.08
C LYS A 97 2.76 4.94 -1.60
N LEU A 98 3.02 4.00 -2.52
CA LEU A 98 3.22 2.59 -2.17
C LEU A 98 4.44 2.39 -1.27
N ASN A 99 5.54 3.12 -1.49
CA ASN A 99 6.71 3.06 -0.62
C ASN A 99 6.39 3.53 0.80
N LEU A 100 5.62 4.62 0.96
CA LEU A 100 5.16 5.09 2.26
C LEU A 100 4.25 4.06 2.95
N GLU A 101 3.38 3.39 2.20
CA GLU A 101 2.52 2.32 2.73
C GLU A 101 3.33 1.09 3.16
N VAL A 102 4.39 0.72 2.41
CA VAL A 102 5.33 -0.35 2.79
C VAL A 102 6.08 0.00 4.07
N GLU A 103 6.47 1.26 4.22
CA GLU A 103 7.12 1.76 5.45
C GLU A 103 6.15 1.72 6.64
N ALA A 104 4.92 2.20 6.46
CA ALA A 104 3.88 2.15 7.49
C ALA A 104 3.60 0.72 7.96
N LEU A 105 3.52 -0.24 7.03
CA LEU A 105 3.39 -1.67 7.36
C LEU A 105 4.62 -2.20 8.11
N GLY A 106 5.82 -1.66 7.86
CA GLY A 106 7.02 -1.99 8.64
C GLY A 106 6.83 -1.69 10.11
N TYR A 107 6.44 -0.48 10.46
CA TYR A 107 6.17 -0.07 11.85
C TYR A 107 5.07 -0.92 12.50
N THR A 108 4.01 -1.23 11.76
CA THR A 108 2.92 -2.07 12.28
C THR A 108 3.39 -3.51 12.56
N ILE A 109 4.24 -4.07 11.70
CA ILE A 109 4.83 -5.40 11.88
C ILE A 109 5.72 -5.42 13.12
N ASP A 110 6.62 -4.43 13.26
CA ASP A 110 7.54 -4.33 14.40
C ASP A 110 6.77 -4.22 15.74
N ASP A 111 5.68 -3.43 15.78
CA ASP A 111 4.79 -3.34 16.94
C ASP A 111 4.13 -4.69 17.24
N THR A 112 3.63 -5.36 16.20
CA THR A 112 2.96 -6.66 16.33
C THR A 112 3.94 -7.74 16.84
N GLU A 113 5.18 -7.76 16.36
CA GLU A 113 6.24 -8.67 16.82
C GLU A 113 6.61 -8.39 18.27
N SER A 114 6.67 -7.12 18.67
CA SER A 114 6.89 -6.72 20.06
C SER A 114 5.78 -7.24 20.99
N ARG A 115 4.52 -7.11 20.57
CA ARG A 115 3.34 -7.64 21.30
C ARG A 115 3.38 -9.17 21.42
N ILE A 116 3.81 -9.87 20.38
CA ILE A 116 3.99 -11.33 20.43
C ILE A 116 5.06 -11.68 21.47
N THR A 117 6.18 -10.97 21.49
CA THR A 117 7.26 -11.20 22.46
C THR A 117 6.79 -10.98 23.90
N GLN A 118 6.07 -9.89 24.14
CA GLN A 118 5.50 -9.58 25.46
C GLN A 118 4.49 -10.65 25.91
N GLY A 119 3.60 -11.07 25.01
CA GLY A 119 2.63 -12.11 25.31
C GLY A 119 3.29 -13.47 25.58
N GLN A 120 4.37 -13.82 24.87
CA GLN A 120 5.15 -15.02 25.17
C GLN A 120 5.80 -14.97 26.56
N GLN A 121 6.32 -13.80 26.95
CA GLN A 121 6.87 -13.60 28.30
C GLN A 121 5.78 -13.73 29.38
N SER A 122 4.61 -13.10 29.14
CA SER A 122 3.46 -13.21 30.03
C SER A 122 3.00 -14.67 30.20
N ALA A 123 2.83 -15.39 29.09
CA ALA A 123 2.47 -16.81 29.12
C ALA A 123 3.51 -17.66 29.89
N THR A 124 4.80 -17.37 29.68
CA THR A 124 5.88 -18.07 30.41
C THR A 124 5.79 -17.82 31.90
N GLN A 125 5.54 -16.60 32.34
CA GLN A 125 5.37 -16.26 33.76
C GLN A 125 4.17 -16.98 34.36
N ILE A 126 3.04 -17.03 33.65
CA ILE A 126 1.84 -17.76 34.12
C ILE A 126 2.14 -19.25 34.25
N ILE A 127 2.84 -19.86 33.29
CA ILE A 127 3.23 -21.26 33.32
C ILE A 127 4.14 -21.54 34.54
N GLN A 128 5.09 -20.68 34.84
CA GLN A 128 5.97 -20.82 36.02
C GLN A 128 5.16 -20.75 37.31
N GLN A 129 4.24 -19.80 37.41
CA GLN A 129 3.34 -19.71 38.59
C GLN A 129 2.43 -20.95 38.76
N ILE A 130 1.95 -21.52 37.64
CA ILE A 130 1.19 -22.77 37.69
C ILE A 130 2.07 -23.92 38.18
N GLN A 131 3.29 -24.06 37.62
CA GLN A 131 4.22 -25.12 38.05
C GLN A 131 4.60 -25.04 39.52
N GLU A 132 4.83 -23.83 40.04
CA GLU A 132 5.10 -23.62 41.47
C GLU A 132 3.91 -24.08 42.35
N LYS A 133 2.70 -23.80 41.90
CA LYS A 133 1.48 -24.20 42.65
C LYS A 133 1.11 -25.68 42.45
N GLU A 134 1.32 -26.26 41.27
CA GLU A 134 1.02 -27.66 40.99
C GLU A 134 2.04 -28.63 41.60
N SER A 135 3.20 -28.15 42.07
CA SER A 135 4.19 -28.99 42.76
C SER A 135 3.66 -29.59 44.08
N GLU A 136 2.60 -29.01 44.64
CA GLU A 136 1.89 -29.53 45.81
C GLU A 136 0.59 -30.23 45.37
N SER A 137 0.46 -31.52 45.73
CA SER A 137 -0.82 -32.27 45.51
C SER A 137 -2.02 -31.53 46.15
N PRO A 138 -3.19 -31.48 45.48
CA PRO A 138 -4.40 -30.88 46.08
C PRO A 138 -4.71 -31.39 47.51
N LEU A 139 -4.35 -32.63 47.79
CA LEU A 139 -4.50 -33.23 49.14
C LEU A 139 -3.52 -32.60 50.14
N ILE A 140 -2.30 -32.26 49.72
CA ILE A 140 -1.29 -31.55 50.52
C ILE A 140 -1.75 -30.13 50.80
N ILE A 141 -2.30 -29.43 49.80
CA ILE A 141 -2.88 -28.10 49.97
C ILE A 141 -3.98 -28.09 51.03
N PHE A 142 -4.88 -29.09 50.99
CA PHE A 142 -5.95 -29.25 52.01
C PHE A 142 -5.42 -29.56 53.40
N LEU A 143 -4.34 -30.33 53.52
CA LEU A 143 -3.77 -30.72 54.80
C LEU A 143 -2.83 -29.67 55.40
N LYS A 144 -2.22 -28.85 54.57
CA LYS A 144 -1.25 -27.80 54.96
C LYS A 144 -1.93 -26.53 55.46
N ASN A 145 -3.10 -26.22 54.92
CA ASN A 145 -3.85 -25.02 55.27
C ASN A 145 -4.71 -25.27 56.53
N LYS A 146 -4.54 -24.35 57.51
CA LYS A 146 -5.28 -24.43 58.78
C LYS A 146 -6.79 -24.19 58.63
N ASN A 147 -7.20 -23.55 57.51
CA ASN A 147 -8.58 -23.19 57.23
C ASN A 147 -9.00 -23.70 55.86
N LEU A 148 -10.22 -24.21 55.75
CA LEU A 148 -10.85 -24.64 54.49
C LEU A 148 -10.92 -23.48 53.46
N SER A 149 -11.10 -22.26 53.94
CA SER A 149 -11.16 -21.04 53.13
C SER A 149 -9.86 -20.81 52.34
N ASP A 150 -8.70 -21.05 52.96
CA ASP A 150 -7.37 -20.84 52.34
C ASP A 150 -7.14 -21.86 51.21
N SER A 151 -7.58 -23.11 51.41
CA SER A 151 -7.51 -24.16 50.38
C SER A 151 -8.43 -23.87 49.20
N VAL A 152 -9.61 -23.34 49.42
CA VAL A 152 -10.54 -22.93 48.36
C VAL A 152 -9.97 -21.75 47.58
N PHE A 153 -9.38 -20.75 48.25
CA PHE A 153 -8.75 -19.63 47.63
C PHE A 153 -7.54 -20.04 46.72
N GLU A 154 -6.76 -21.00 47.18
CA GLU A 154 -5.61 -21.51 46.42
C GLU A 154 -6.06 -22.28 45.16
N ALA A 155 -7.10 -23.14 45.30
CA ALA A 155 -7.71 -23.81 44.15
C ALA A 155 -8.31 -22.81 43.13
N GLN A 156 -8.97 -21.78 43.61
CA GLN A 156 -9.51 -20.70 42.74
C GLN A 156 -8.39 -19.95 42.02
N SER A 157 -7.30 -19.63 42.75
CA SER A 157 -6.14 -18.95 42.15
C SER A 157 -5.51 -19.77 41.02
N LEU A 158 -5.40 -21.09 41.16
CA LEU A 158 -4.91 -21.98 40.11
C LEU A 158 -5.87 -22.04 38.92
N ALA A 159 -7.18 -22.07 39.15
CA ALA A 159 -8.17 -22.01 38.09
C ALA A 159 -8.12 -20.69 37.32
N ASP A 160 -7.90 -19.57 38.01
CA ASP A 160 -7.76 -18.25 37.39
C ASP A 160 -6.47 -18.13 36.57
N LEU A 161 -5.33 -18.69 37.02
CA LEU A 161 -4.10 -18.78 36.25
C LEU A 161 -4.29 -19.59 34.97
N ASN A 162 -4.96 -20.77 35.06
CA ASN A 162 -5.24 -21.60 33.88
C ASN A 162 -6.14 -20.86 32.85
N ARG A 163 -7.14 -20.13 33.35
CA ARG A 163 -7.99 -19.28 32.51
C ARG A 163 -7.19 -18.18 31.88
N GLY A 164 -6.33 -17.47 32.62
CA GLY A 164 -5.44 -16.44 32.15
C GLY A 164 -4.51 -16.95 31.04
N LEU A 165 -3.90 -18.12 31.24
CA LEU A 165 -3.05 -18.77 30.25
C LEU A 165 -3.82 -19.10 28.95
N SER A 166 -5.02 -19.63 29.06
CA SER A 166 -5.87 -19.94 27.90
C SER A 166 -6.23 -18.70 27.09
N LEU A 167 -6.54 -17.60 27.77
CA LEU A 167 -6.81 -16.31 27.12
C LEU A 167 -5.56 -15.77 26.43
N GLU A 168 -4.41 -15.83 27.10
CA GLU A 168 -3.14 -15.35 26.52
C GLU A 168 -2.74 -16.16 25.29
N ILE A 169 -2.87 -17.49 25.31
CA ILE A 169 -2.63 -18.36 24.16
C ILE A 169 -3.55 -17.99 22.98
N THR A 170 -4.82 -17.73 23.27
CA THR A 170 -5.79 -17.33 22.24
C THR A 170 -5.42 -15.98 21.63
N THR A 171 -5.06 -15.02 22.48
CA THR A 171 -4.57 -13.69 22.06
C THR A 171 -3.33 -13.81 21.17
N LEU A 172 -2.33 -14.58 21.61
CA LEU A 172 -1.10 -14.82 20.84
C LEU A 172 -1.39 -15.47 19.48
N LYS A 173 -2.32 -16.41 19.42
CA LYS A 173 -2.73 -17.04 18.15
C LYS A 173 -3.33 -16.01 17.19
N ASN A 174 -4.18 -15.13 17.66
CA ASN A 174 -4.79 -14.07 16.85
C ASN A 174 -3.75 -13.07 16.39
N VAL A 175 -2.88 -12.60 17.27
CA VAL A 175 -1.81 -11.64 16.93
C VAL A 175 -0.82 -12.23 15.91
N LYS A 176 -0.49 -13.52 16.03
CA LYS A 176 0.33 -14.22 15.01
C LYS A 176 -0.36 -14.33 13.66
N HIS A 177 -1.66 -14.54 13.64
CA HIS A 177 -2.44 -14.55 12.40
C HIS A 177 -2.44 -13.15 11.76
N ASP A 178 -2.63 -12.10 12.55
CA ASP A 178 -2.58 -10.71 12.09
C ASP A 178 -1.20 -10.37 11.53
N LEU A 179 -0.12 -10.80 12.18
CA LEU A 179 1.24 -10.63 11.68
C LEU A 179 1.42 -11.28 10.30
N SER A 180 0.94 -12.51 10.12
CA SER A 180 1.00 -13.20 8.83
C SER A 180 0.31 -12.41 7.72
N ASN A 181 -0.87 -11.85 8.00
CA ASN A 181 -1.62 -11.03 7.05
C ASN A 181 -0.88 -9.71 6.72
N GLN A 182 -0.28 -9.08 7.72
CA GLN A 182 0.50 -7.84 7.53
C GLN A 182 1.75 -8.09 6.68
N VAL A 183 2.47 -9.19 6.91
CA VAL A 183 3.66 -9.58 6.13
C VAL A 183 3.27 -9.88 4.68
N SER A 184 2.16 -10.61 4.45
CA SER A 184 1.64 -10.85 3.10
C SER A 184 1.32 -9.54 2.39
N ASN A 185 0.56 -8.65 3.03
CA ASN A 185 0.19 -7.35 2.48
C ASN A 185 1.43 -6.48 2.15
N LYS A 186 2.46 -6.49 3.01
CA LYS A 186 3.72 -5.80 2.75
C LYS A 186 4.44 -6.36 1.52
N THR A 187 4.40 -7.68 1.34
CA THR A 187 5.00 -8.35 0.18
C THR A 187 4.26 -7.97 -1.10
N ASP A 188 2.94 -8.03 -1.11
CA ASP A 188 2.10 -7.66 -2.25
C ASP A 188 2.32 -6.20 -2.66
N LYS A 189 2.46 -5.28 -1.69
CA LYS A 189 2.76 -3.87 -1.98
C LYS A 189 4.16 -3.67 -2.55
N LYS A 190 5.16 -4.43 -2.10
CA LYS A 190 6.51 -4.40 -2.70
C LYS A 190 6.49 -4.89 -4.15
N GLU A 191 5.71 -5.91 -4.47
CA GLU A 191 5.51 -6.38 -5.83
C GLU A 191 4.87 -5.29 -6.70
N GLN A 192 3.81 -4.63 -6.22
CA GLN A 192 3.19 -3.49 -6.90
C GLN A 192 4.19 -2.35 -7.15
N VAL A 193 5.08 -2.03 -6.20
CA VAL A 193 6.16 -1.05 -6.39
C VAL A 193 7.06 -1.46 -7.56
N SER A 194 7.45 -2.74 -7.62
CA SER A 194 8.30 -3.27 -8.69
C SER A 194 7.64 -3.14 -10.06
N GLU A 195 6.37 -3.52 -10.16
CA GLU A 195 5.57 -3.40 -11.40
C GLU A 195 5.42 -1.94 -11.84
N GLN A 196 5.12 -1.04 -10.91
CA GLN A 196 4.99 0.39 -11.21
C GLN A 196 6.32 1.02 -11.64
N ASN A 197 7.44 0.60 -11.06
CA ASN A 197 8.76 1.04 -11.49
C ASN A 197 9.08 0.58 -12.93
N GLN A 198 8.71 -0.64 -13.29
CA GLN A 198 8.86 -1.14 -14.66
C GLN A 198 7.98 -0.34 -15.64
N ASN A 199 6.74 -0.06 -15.27
CA ASN A 199 5.83 0.80 -16.05
C ASN A 199 6.42 2.21 -16.23
N LEU A 200 6.92 2.81 -15.15
CA LEU A 200 7.57 4.11 -15.18
C LEU A 200 8.76 4.15 -16.13
N LYS A 201 9.60 3.11 -16.13
CA LYS A 201 10.72 2.97 -17.07
C LYS A 201 10.23 2.94 -18.52
N ASN A 202 9.21 2.14 -18.82
CA ASN A 202 8.65 2.02 -20.16
C ASN A 202 8.06 3.35 -20.64
N GLN A 203 7.34 4.07 -19.77
CA GLN A 203 6.78 5.38 -20.13
C GLN A 203 7.84 6.44 -20.39
N LYS A 204 8.97 6.42 -19.65
CA LYS A 204 10.11 7.31 -19.94
C LYS A 204 10.73 7.04 -21.31
N LEU A 205 10.79 5.77 -21.73
CA LEU A 205 11.26 5.41 -23.08
C LEU A 205 10.29 5.93 -24.16
N ILE A 206 8.98 5.75 -23.97
CA ILE A 206 7.95 6.28 -24.89
C ILE A 206 8.03 7.80 -24.99
N LEU A 207 8.24 8.50 -23.86
CA LEU A 207 8.40 9.95 -23.86
C LEU A 207 9.60 10.38 -24.69
N ALA A 208 10.76 9.73 -24.51
CA ALA A 208 11.98 10.03 -25.26
C ALA A 208 11.77 9.86 -26.77
N ASP A 209 11.16 8.76 -27.19
CA ASP A 209 10.83 8.47 -28.60
C ASP A 209 9.86 9.50 -29.19
N THR A 210 8.81 9.86 -28.44
CA THR A 210 7.83 10.87 -28.86
C THR A 210 8.46 12.26 -29.00
N VAL A 211 9.38 12.64 -28.09
CA VAL A 211 10.13 13.91 -28.18
C VAL A 211 11.05 13.92 -29.41
N GLN A 212 11.73 12.80 -29.66
CA GLN A 212 12.58 12.65 -30.86
C GLN A 212 11.77 12.80 -32.17
N SER A 213 10.62 12.12 -32.23
CA SER A 213 9.70 12.24 -33.40
C SER A 213 9.23 13.67 -33.62
N ARG A 214 8.94 14.43 -32.56
CA ARG A 214 8.60 15.84 -32.63
C ARG A 214 9.75 16.65 -33.19
N GLN A 215 10.99 16.41 -32.78
CA GLN A 215 12.16 17.13 -33.27
C GLN A 215 12.39 16.89 -34.76
N GLN A 216 12.24 15.64 -35.21
CA GLN A 216 12.35 15.30 -36.65
C GLN A 216 11.29 16.02 -37.49
N LEU A 217 10.02 16.04 -37.01
CA LEU A 217 8.96 16.74 -37.73
C LEU A 217 9.19 18.25 -37.82
N LEU A 218 9.66 18.87 -36.73
CA LEU A 218 10.04 20.29 -36.72
C LEU A 218 11.21 20.60 -37.67
N GLY A 219 12.18 19.70 -37.76
CA GLY A 219 13.29 19.83 -38.74
C GLY A 219 12.77 19.85 -40.18
N GLN A 220 11.96 18.87 -40.56
CA GLN A 220 11.33 18.78 -41.88
C GLN A 220 10.44 19.97 -42.20
N THR A 221 9.78 20.56 -41.19
CA THR A 221 8.93 21.75 -41.39
C THR A 221 9.76 22.99 -41.72
N LYS A 222 10.88 23.20 -41.03
CA LYS A 222 11.79 24.32 -41.28
C LYS A 222 12.43 24.22 -42.67
N GLU A 223 12.85 23.03 -43.10
CA GLU A 223 13.39 22.80 -44.41
C GLU A 223 12.36 23.12 -45.52
N LYS A 224 11.09 22.71 -45.35
CA LYS A 224 10.03 23.04 -46.30
C LYS A 224 9.74 24.55 -46.34
N GLU A 225 9.70 25.21 -45.19
CA GLU A 225 9.45 26.65 -45.08
C GLU A 225 10.54 27.46 -45.75
N GLN A 226 11.84 27.06 -45.61
CA GLN A 226 12.95 27.68 -46.31
C GLN A 226 12.88 27.47 -47.83
N LEU A 227 12.45 26.30 -48.31
CA LEU A 227 12.25 26.03 -49.73
C LEU A 227 11.14 26.89 -50.33
N TYR A 228 10.08 27.20 -49.62
CA TYR A 228 9.00 28.08 -50.06
C TYR A 228 9.39 29.57 -50.06
N GLN A 229 10.36 29.97 -49.22
CA GLN A 229 10.87 31.36 -49.21
C GLN A 229 11.92 31.67 -50.31
N THR A 230 12.47 30.63 -50.93
CA THR A 230 13.48 30.72 -51.97
C THR A 230 12.94 30.55 -53.39
N GLN A 231 11.63 30.28 -53.56
CA GLN A 231 10.89 30.30 -54.83
C GLN A 231 10.09 31.60 -54.96
#